data_ee4034ad9a9c726272e4ed730a9f14ac
#
_entry.id   ee4034ad9a9c726272e4ed730a9f14ac
#
_cell.length_a   1.000
_cell.length_b   1.000
_cell.length_c   1.000
_cell.angle_alpha   90.00
_cell.angle_beta   90.00
_cell.angle_gamma   90.00
#
_symmetry.space_group_name_H-M   'P 1'
#
loop_
_entity.id
_entity.type
_entity.pdbx_description
1 polymer ?
#
loop_
_entity_poly.entity_id
_entity_poly.type
_entity_poly.pdbx_seq_one_letter_code
_entity_poly.pdbx_strand_id
1 'polypeptide(L)'
;MKRIYVLLTFVGLFLTSCNSEPTLQKYFVESAENNDFISIDLSPSILNIDKSKLTVEQSEALKSFDKVSILAFKLNAKNQAQFAVEKAKVVAILKNDKYQQLMKFGSGKAGASVSFVGDDNHIEEFDLYANQSESGFAVVRILGKDMNPNTILAMISVLQNANLNLDQLKPLQDLLKK
;
A
#
# COMPACT_ATOMS: atom_id res chain seq x y z
N MET A 1 15.93 -15.75 51.49
CA MET A 1 16.52 -16.06 50.17
C MET A 1 15.51 -16.67 49.18
N LYS A 2 14.65 -17.62 49.56
CA LYS A 2 13.63 -18.21 48.65
C LYS A 2 12.64 -17.19 48.05
N ARG A 3 12.27 -16.14 48.77
CA ARG A 3 11.34 -15.06 48.28
C ARG A 3 11.92 -14.15 47.19
N ILE A 4 13.24 -14.01 47.14
CA ILE A 4 13.95 -13.21 46.15
C ILE A 4 13.99 -13.93 44.81
N TYR A 5 14.14 -15.26 44.81
CA TYR A 5 14.13 -16.03 43.56
C TYR A 5 12.75 -16.07 42.89
N VAL A 6 11.66 -16.07 43.67
CA VAL A 6 10.28 -16.02 43.16
C VAL A 6 10.01 -14.66 42.46
N LEU A 7 10.52 -13.57 43.00
CA LEU A 7 10.38 -12.24 42.37
C LEU A 7 11.20 -12.12 41.09
N LEU A 8 12.41 -12.69 41.04
CA LEU A 8 13.24 -12.71 39.83
C LEU A 8 12.63 -13.56 38.70
N THR A 9 11.93 -14.67 39.04
CA THR A 9 11.28 -15.53 38.05
C THR A 9 10.04 -14.87 37.46
N PHE A 10 9.35 -13.97 38.21
CA PHE A 10 8.15 -13.30 37.74
C PHE A 10 8.45 -12.13 36.79
N VAL A 11 9.61 -11.47 36.92
CA VAL A 11 10.06 -10.39 36.01
C VAL A 11 10.52 -10.92 34.65
N GLY A 12 10.99 -12.17 34.56
CA GLY A 12 11.46 -12.80 33.33
C GLY A 12 10.35 -13.14 32.31
N LEU A 13 9.07 -13.16 32.72
CA LEU A 13 7.95 -13.58 31.87
C LEU A 13 7.31 -12.45 31.05
N PHE A 14 7.70 -11.19 31.28
CA PHE A 14 7.14 -10.03 30.57
C PHE A 14 7.91 -9.62 29.31
N LEU A 15 8.97 -10.34 28.91
CA LEU A 15 9.73 -10.03 27.70
C LEU A 15 9.30 -10.88 26.48
N THR A 16 8.03 -11.27 26.39
CA THR A 16 7.47 -11.73 25.13
C THR A 16 7.32 -10.51 24.23
N SER A 17 8.38 -10.18 23.51
CA SER A 17 8.35 -9.24 22.39
C SER A 17 7.24 -9.68 21.44
N CYS A 18 6.18 -8.89 21.32
CA CYS A 18 5.20 -9.05 20.24
C CYS A 18 5.93 -8.90 18.92
N ASN A 19 6.34 -10.00 18.33
CA ASN A 19 6.75 -10.06 16.94
C ASN A 19 5.47 -9.95 16.10
N SER A 20 4.96 -8.71 15.94
CA SER A 20 3.85 -8.49 15.04
C SER A 20 4.30 -8.83 13.62
N GLU A 21 3.54 -9.68 12.95
CA GLU A 21 3.80 -10.03 11.54
C GLU A 21 3.97 -8.77 10.70
N PRO A 22 4.89 -8.79 9.70
CA PRO A 22 5.11 -7.66 8.83
C PRO A 22 3.84 -7.38 7.99
N THR A 23 3.38 -6.13 8.00
CA THR A 23 2.23 -5.67 7.23
C THR A 23 2.63 -4.51 6.32
N LEU A 24 1.86 -4.26 5.24
CA LEU A 24 2.07 -3.08 4.39
C LEU A 24 1.96 -1.79 5.19
N GLN A 25 1.01 -1.71 6.14
CA GLN A 25 0.88 -0.54 7.02
C GLN A 25 2.19 -0.22 7.74
N LYS A 26 2.80 -1.21 8.38
CA LYS A 26 4.07 -1.04 9.08
C LYS A 26 5.20 -0.68 8.11
N TYR A 27 5.26 -1.38 6.98
CA TYR A 27 6.26 -1.12 5.94
C TYR A 27 6.19 0.31 5.38
N PHE A 28 4.99 0.84 5.13
CA PHE A 28 4.78 2.22 4.68
C PHE A 28 5.30 3.23 5.71
N VAL A 29 4.98 3.04 6.99
CA VAL A 29 5.45 3.93 8.06
C VAL A 29 6.97 3.91 8.18
N GLU A 30 7.59 2.73 8.17
CA GLU A 30 9.05 2.57 8.28
C GLU A 30 9.80 3.13 7.06
N SER A 31 9.19 3.07 5.88
CA SER A 31 9.81 3.51 4.62
C SER A 31 9.58 4.99 4.29
N ALA A 32 8.59 5.64 4.93
CA ALA A 32 8.19 7.01 4.60
C ALA A 32 9.31 8.06 4.79
N GLU A 33 10.22 7.82 5.74
CA GLU A 33 11.35 8.72 6.05
C GLU A 33 12.62 8.38 5.26
N ASN A 34 12.62 7.30 4.47
CA ASN A 34 13.78 6.86 3.71
C ASN A 34 13.85 7.58 2.36
N ASN A 35 14.97 8.24 2.08
CA ASN A 35 15.20 9.05 0.87
C ASN A 35 15.14 8.24 -0.46
N ASP A 36 15.24 6.92 -0.42
CA ASP A 36 15.08 6.06 -1.59
C ASP A 36 13.61 5.86 -1.97
N PHE A 37 12.69 6.30 -1.10
CA PHE A 37 11.26 6.18 -1.32
C PHE A 37 10.59 7.53 -1.57
N ILE A 38 9.52 7.50 -2.34
CA ILE A 38 8.53 8.57 -2.43
C ILE A 38 7.27 8.05 -1.78
N SER A 39 6.79 8.76 -0.75
CA SER A 39 5.55 8.46 -0.04
C SER A 39 4.54 9.57 -0.28
N ILE A 40 3.33 9.22 -0.71
CA ILE A 40 2.23 10.15 -0.98
C ILE A 40 0.95 9.58 -0.39
N ASP A 41 0.24 10.41 0.35
CA ASP A 41 -1.09 10.12 0.87
C ASP A 41 -2.12 11.03 0.20
N LEU A 42 -3.16 10.44 -0.36
CA LEU A 42 -4.26 11.14 -1.01
C LEU A 42 -5.57 10.82 -0.28
N SER A 43 -6.33 11.87 0.05
CA SER A 43 -7.69 11.75 0.56
C SER A 43 -8.72 12.01 -0.54
N PRO A 44 -9.98 11.54 -0.39
CA PRO A 44 -11.03 11.83 -1.37
C PRO A 44 -11.27 13.33 -1.60
N SER A 45 -10.96 14.17 -0.61
CA SER A 45 -11.11 15.62 -0.69
C SER A 45 -10.19 16.30 -1.69
N ILE A 46 -9.09 15.63 -2.08
CA ILE A 46 -8.15 16.14 -3.10
C ILE A 46 -8.69 15.98 -4.51
N LEU A 47 -9.65 15.06 -4.67
CA LEU A 47 -10.30 14.81 -5.94
C LEU A 47 -11.34 15.92 -6.15
N ASN A 48 -10.98 16.94 -6.94
CA ASN A 48 -11.94 18.00 -7.30
C ASN A 48 -12.95 17.46 -8.33
N ILE A 49 -13.88 16.63 -7.83
CA ILE A 49 -14.87 15.91 -8.62
C ILE A 49 -16.20 16.66 -8.59
N ASP A 50 -16.75 16.93 -9.75
CA ASP A 50 -18.13 17.37 -9.87
C ASP A 50 -19.07 16.20 -9.59
N LYS A 51 -19.53 16.13 -8.33
CA LYS A 51 -20.39 15.04 -7.84
C LYS A 51 -21.70 14.90 -8.60
N SER A 52 -22.14 15.98 -9.30
CA SER A 52 -23.37 15.96 -10.10
C SER A 52 -23.26 15.12 -11.38
N LYS A 53 -22.03 14.82 -11.81
CA LYS A 53 -21.71 14.03 -13.00
C LYS A 53 -21.40 12.56 -12.71
N LEU A 54 -21.42 12.16 -11.44
CA LEU A 54 -21.13 10.78 -11.04
C LEU A 54 -22.38 9.90 -11.24
N THR A 55 -22.14 8.66 -11.70
CA THR A 55 -23.17 7.62 -11.61
C THR A 55 -23.42 7.23 -10.16
N VAL A 56 -24.47 6.47 -9.90
CA VAL A 56 -24.77 5.95 -8.55
C VAL A 56 -23.60 5.12 -8.05
N GLU A 57 -23.09 4.20 -8.86
CA GLU A 57 -21.97 3.32 -8.54
C GLU A 57 -20.67 4.12 -8.27
N GLN A 58 -20.40 5.15 -9.06
CA GLN A 58 -19.25 6.04 -8.84
C GLN A 58 -19.39 6.83 -7.54
N SER A 59 -20.59 7.28 -7.21
CA SER A 59 -20.85 8.00 -5.96
C SER A 59 -20.70 7.10 -4.74
N GLU A 60 -21.16 5.85 -4.82
CA GLU A 60 -20.97 4.83 -3.77
C GLU A 60 -19.49 4.46 -3.61
N ALA A 61 -18.78 4.25 -4.72
CA ALA A 61 -17.34 4.01 -4.71
C ALA A 61 -16.57 5.14 -4.02
N LEU A 62 -16.91 6.40 -4.33
CA LEU A 62 -16.27 7.55 -3.71
C LEU A 62 -16.55 7.65 -2.20
N LYS A 63 -17.71 7.18 -1.73
CA LYS A 63 -18.06 7.16 -0.30
C LYS A 63 -17.38 6.02 0.46
N SER A 64 -17.16 4.87 -0.19
CA SER A 64 -16.49 3.72 0.43
C SER A 64 -14.97 3.93 0.57
N PHE A 65 -14.43 4.92 -0.11
CA PHE A 65 -13.00 5.22 -0.17
C PHE A 65 -12.60 6.23 0.91
N ASP A 66 -11.64 5.87 1.76
CA ASP A 66 -11.12 6.72 2.84
C ASP A 66 -9.79 7.38 2.45
N LYS A 67 -8.86 6.62 1.87
CA LYS A 67 -7.49 7.07 1.61
C LYS A 67 -6.80 6.23 0.54
N VAL A 68 -5.93 6.86 -0.26
CA VAL A 68 -4.91 6.16 -1.07
C VAL A 68 -3.53 6.52 -0.54
N SER A 69 -2.73 5.53 -0.24
CA SER A 69 -1.32 5.68 0.10
C SER A 69 -0.47 5.08 -1.02
N ILE A 70 0.52 5.83 -1.48
CA ILE A 70 1.45 5.41 -2.53
C ILE A 70 2.85 5.41 -1.95
N LEU A 71 3.56 4.30 -2.10
CA LEU A 71 4.97 4.18 -1.75
C LEU A 71 5.73 3.68 -2.97
N ALA A 72 6.67 4.46 -3.47
CA ALA A 72 7.44 4.12 -4.66
C ALA A 72 8.94 4.15 -4.36
N PHE A 73 9.65 3.07 -4.70
CA PHE A 73 11.09 2.98 -4.64
C PHE A 73 11.68 3.31 -6.01
N LYS A 74 12.46 4.38 -6.10
CA LYS A 74 13.14 4.78 -7.33
C LYS A 74 14.52 4.15 -7.40
N LEU A 75 14.71 3.23 -8.35
CA LEU A 75 15.99 2.61 -8.58
C LEU A 75 16.99 3.60 -9.21
N ASN A 76 18.22 3.56 -8.72
CA ASN A 76 19.36 4.29 -9.28
C ASN A 76 20.66 3.47 -9.12
N ALA A 77 21.77 3.98 -9.65
CA ALA A 77 23.04 3.27 -9.64
C ALA A 77 23.59 3.00 -8.22
N LYS A 78 23.17 3.76 -7.20
CA LYS A 78 23.70 3.68 -5.83
C LYS A 78 22.90 2.75 -4.92
N ASN A 79 21.63 2.44 -5.26
CA ASN A 79 20.72 1.71 -4.39
C ASN A 79 20.24 0.36 -4.94
N GLN A 80 20.95 -0.23 -5.91
CA GLN A 80 20.59 -1.52 -6.52
C GLN A 80 20.49 -2.67 -5.51
N ALA A 81 21.42 -2.73 -4.55
CA ALA A 81 21.39 -3.73 -3.49
C ALA A 81 20.15 -3.55 -2.58
N GLN A 82 19.84 -2.29 -2.23
CA GLN A 82 18.68 -1.93 -1.43
C GLN A 82 17.38 -2.25 -2.17
N PHE A 83 17.30 -1.99 -3.47
CA PHE A 83 16.14 -2.36 -4.29
C PHE A 83 15.79 -3.84 -4.19
N ALA A 84 16.77 -4.73 -4.29
CA ALA A 84 16.55 -6.16 -4.20
C ALA A 84 15.97 -6.56 -2.82
N VAL A 85 16.50 -5.97 -1.74
CA VAL A 85 16.06 -6.21 -0.37
C VAL A 85 14.62 -5.70 -0.17
N GLU A 86 14.35 -4.45 -0.53
CA GLU A 86 13.03 -3.83 -0.33
C GLU A 86 11.96 -4.50 -1.19
N LYS A 87 12.27 -4.85 -2.44
CA LYS A 87 11.39 -5.65 -3.28
C LYS A 87 11.04 -6.99 -2.63
N ALA A 88 12.04 -7.70 -2.07
CA ALA A 88 11.82 -8.98 -1.41
C ALA A 88 10.92 -8.84 -0.16
N LYS A 89 11.08 -7.77 0.64
CA LYS A 89 10.22 -7.48 1.79
C LYS A 89 8.76 -7.31 1.37
N VAL A 90 8.49 -6.46 0.37
CA VAL A 90 7.12 -6.23 -0.12
C VAL A 90 6.49 -7.52 -0.64
N VAL A 91 7.24 -8.28 -1.44
CA VAL A 91 6.73 -9.57 -1.96
C VAL A 91 6.46 -10.57 -0.84
N ALA A 92 7.27 -10.58 0.22
CA ALA A 92 7.06 -11.45 1.38
C ALA A 92 5.80 -11.04 2.17
N ILE A 93 5.59 -9.74 2.36
CA ILE A 93 4.38 -9.20 3.02
C ILE A 93 3.13 -9.60 2.22
N LEU A 94 3.12 -9.38 0.91
CA LEU A 94 1.97 -9.67 0.04
C LEU A 94 1.70 -11.18 -0.15
N LYS A 95 2.59 -12.06 0.33
CA LYS A 95 2.38 -13.51 0.38
C LYS A 95 1.75 -13.99 1.69
N ASN A 96 1.63 -13.13 2.69
CA ASN A 96 0.96 -13.48 3.93
C ASN A 96 -0.54 -13.71 3.66
N ASP A 97 -1.15 -14.65 4.36
CA ASP A 97 -2.56 -15.06 4.19
C ASP A 97 -3.56 -13.91 4.37
N LYS A 98 -3.15 -12.82 5.04
CA LYS A 98 -3.93 -11.59 5.15
C LYS A 98 -4.23 -10.96 3.79
N TYR A 99 -3.31 -11.06 2.83
CA TYR A 99 -3.41 -10.44 1.51
C TYR A 99 -3.87 -11.45 0.47
N GLN A 100 -5.16 -11.44 0.16
CA GLN A 100 -5.75 -12.36 -0.81
C GLN A 100 -5.45 -11.86 -2.24
N GLN A 101 -4.72 -12.64 -3.02
CA GLN A 101 -4.36 -12.24 -4.38
C GLN A 101 -5.54 -12.35 -5.33
N LEU A 102 -5.97 -11.21 -5.89
CA LEU A 102 -7.04 -11.13 -6.87
C LEU A 102 -6.54 -11.40 -8.29
N MET A 103 -5.41 -10.79 -8.67
CA MET A 103 -4.81 -10.99 -10.00
C MET A 103 -3.30 -10.74 -9.97
N LYS A 104 -2.63 -11.30 -10.97
CA LYS A 104 -1.19 -11.16 -11.17
C LYS A 104 -0.85 -11.10 -12.65
N PHE A 105 0.03 -10.19 -13.02
CA PHE A 105 0.48 -9.95 -14.38
C PHE A 105 2.00 -10.01 -14.48
N GLY A 106 2.51 -10.46 -15.62
CA GLY A 106 3.92 -10.47 -15.89
C GLY A 106 4.71 -11.42 -14.99
N SER A 107 6.03 -11.36 -15.09
CA SER A 107 6.96 -12.16 -14.29
C SER A 107 8.37 -11.59 -14.39
N GLY A 108 9.21 -11.90 -13.38
CA GLY A 108 10.65 -11.62 -13.44
C GLY A 108 10.99 -10.13 -13.48
N LYS A 109 11.31 -9.63 -14.67
CA LYS A 109 11.81 -8.24 -14.85
C LYS A 109 10.73 -7.19 -14.72
N ALA A 110 9.49 -7.50 -15.09
CA ALA A 110 8.35 -6.61 -14.93
C ALA A 110 7.13 -7.41 -14.48
N GLY A 111 6.43 -6.96 -13.48
CA GLY A 111 5.24 -7.64 -12.97
C GLY A 111 4.37 -6.72 -12.13
N ALA A 112 3.11 -7.09 -12.02
CA ALA A 112 2.14 -6.41 -11.19
C ALA A 112 1.21 -7.43 -10.52
N SER A 113 0.69 -7.08 -9.35
CA SER A 113 -0.36 -7.86 -8.69
C SER A 113 -1.35 -6.93 -8.01
N VAL A 114 -2.57 -7.43 -7.87
CA VAL A 114 -3.62 -6.82 -7.06
C VAL A 114 -4.00 -7.83 -5.99
N SER A 115 -4.00 -7.38 -4.76
CA SER A 115 -4.42 -8.13 -3.58
C SER A 115 -5.43 -7.32 -2.79
N PHE A 116 -6.14 -7.95 -1.87
CA PHE A 116 -7.06 -7.27 -0.98
C PHE A 116 -7.03 -7.86 0.43
N VAL A 117 -7.52 -7.10 1.39
CA VAL A 117 -7.72 -7.50 2.79
C VAL A 117 -9.20 -7.37 3.11
N GLY A 118 -9.75 -8.38 3.77
CA GLY A 118 -11.18 -8.48 4.08
C GLY A 118 -11.80 -9.73 3.47
N ASP A 119 -13.10 -9.72 3.27
CA ASP A 119 -13.82 -10.74 2.50
C ASP A 119 -14.38 -10.15 1.19
N ASP A 120 -14.90 -10.99 0.30
CA ASP A 120 -15.29 -10.59 -1.07
C ASP A 120 -16.32 -9.45 -1.14
N ASN A 121 -17.11 -9.24 -0.07
CA ASN A 121 -18.16 -8.22 0.00
C ASN A 121 -17.81 -7.06 0.93
N HIS A 122 -16.80 -7.22 1.79
CA HIS A 122 -16.39 -6.25 2.79
C HIS A 122 -14.87 -6.09 2.76
N ILE A 123 -14.38 -5.53 1.67
CA ILE A 123 -12.95 -5.28 1.48
C ILE A 123 -12.60 -3.97 2.17
N GLU A 124 -11.56 -4.01 3.01
CA GLU A 124 -11.05 -2.85 3.75
C GLU A 124 -9.84 -2.21 3.10
N GLU A 125 -9.09 -3.01 2.32
CA GLU A 125 -7.84 -2.58 1.68
C GLU A 125 -7.68 -3.27 0.33
N PHE A 126 -7.34 -2.51 -0.72
CA PHE A 126 -6.80 -3.03 -1.97
C PHE A 126 -5.36 -2.59 -2.13
N ASP A 127 -4.52 -3.53 -2.52
CA ASP A 127 -3.09 -3.33 -2.70
C ASP A 127 -2.70 -3.62 -4.14
N LEU A 128 -2.20 -2.60 -4.82
CA LEU A 128 -1.64 -2.72 -6.15
C LEU A 128 -0.11 -2.65 -6.04
N TYR A 129 0.54 -3.71 -6.42
CA TYR A 129 2.00 -3.77 -6.50
C TYR A 129 2.42 -3.84 -7.96
N ALA A 130 3.39 -3.02 -8.34
CA ALA A 130 4.03 -3.09 -9.65
C ALA A 130 5.55 -2.94 -9.52
N ASN A 131 6.30 -3.72 -10.29
CA ASN A 131 7.75 -3.60 -10.35
C ASN A 131 8.25 -3.62 -11.78
N GLN A 132 9.32 -2.88 -12.01
CA GLN A 132 10.13 -2.93 -13.21
C GLN A 132 11.61 -2.89 -12.83
N SER A 133 12.38 -3.89 -13.27
CA SER A 133 13.78 -4.08 -12.82
C SER A 133 14.72 -2.93 -13.14
N GLU A 134 14.35 -2.06 -14.06
CA GLU A 134 15.17 -0.90 -14.47
C GLU A 134 14.73 0.42 -13.84
N SER A 135 13.53 0.47 -13.27
CA SER A 135 12.92 1.72 -12.76
C SER A 135 12.67 1.68 -11.26
N GLY A 136 12.37 0.50 -10.69
CA GLY A 136 12.03 0.36 -9.29
C GLY A 136 10.72 -0.40 -9.08
N PHE A 137 10.02 -0.10 -8.00
CA PHE A 137 8.68 -0.65 -7.73
C PHE A 137 7.80 0.40 -7.07
N ALA A 138 6.50 0.17 -7.13
CA ALA A 138 5.50 0.95 -6.40
C ALA A 138 4.46 0.04 -5.75
N VAL A 139 3.97 0.47 -4.59
CA VAL A 139 2.82 -0.10 -3.90
C VAL A 139 1.79 1.00 -3.73
N VAL A 140 0.56 0.74 -4.15
CA VAL A 140 -0.59 1.62 -3.92
C VAL A 140 -1.54 0.88 -2.99
N ARG A 141 -1.82 1.47 -1.84
CA ARG A 141 -2.80 0.98 -0.87
C ARG A 141 -4.05 1.84 -0.96
N ILE A 142 -5.17 1.25 -1.25
CA ILE A 142 -6.48 1.90 -1.26
C ILE A 142 -7.23 1.42 -0.03
N LEU A 143 -7.46 2.31 0.91
CA LEU A 143 -8.15 2.04 2.16
C LEU A 143 -9.58 2.55 2.09
N GLY A 144 -10.52 1.79 2.64
CA GLY A 144 -11.92 2.17 2.66
C GLY A 144 -12.77 1.24 3.52
N LYS A 145 -14.08 1.34 3.37
CA LYS A 145 -15.05 0.53 4.10
C LYS A 145 -16.03 -0.10 3.12
N ASP A 146 -16.32 -1.38 3.35
CA ASP A 146 -17.31 -2.12 2.56
C ASP A 146 -17.07 -2.01 1.04
N MET A 147 -15.80 -1.97 0.63
CA MET A 147 -15.43 -1.99 -0.77
C MET A 147 -15.65 -3.39 -1.38
N ASN A 148 -15.78 -3.44 -2.68
CA ASN A 148 -15.83 -4.68 -3.46
C ASN A 148 -15.07 -4.48 -4.80
N PRO A 149 -14.81 -5.51 -5.59
CA PRO A 149 -14.09 -5.36 -6.85
C PRO A 149 -14.70 -4.34 -7.83
N ASN A 150 -16.03 -4.21 -7.87
CA ASN A 150 -16.71 -3.22 -8.71
C ASN A 150 -16.47 -1.78 -8.21
N THR A 151 -16.36 -1.59 -6.90
CA THR A 151 -15.99 -0.30 -6.30
C THR A 151 -14.64 0.20 -6.82
N ILE A 152 -13.66 -0.70 -6.99
CA ILE A 152 -12.35 -0.34 -7.52
C ILE A 152 -12.43 0.06 -9.00
N LEU A 153 -13.18 -0.67 -9.80
CA LEU A 153 -13.38 -0.32 -11.23
C LEU A 153 -14.09 1.03 -11.37
N ALA A 154 -15.12 1.27 -10.56
CA ALA A 154 -15.83 2.55 -10.52
C ALA A 154 -14.89 3.69 -10.08
N MET A 155 -14.02 3.47 -9.09
CA MET A 155 -13.04 4.44 -8.62
C MET A 155 -11.99 4.76 -9.70
N ILE A 156 -11.49 3.77 -10.42
CA ILE A 156 -10.58 4.00 -11.55
C ILE A 156 -11.24 4.90 -12.59
N SER A 157 -12.51 4.66 -12.92
CA SER A 157 -13.29 5.49 -13.83
C SER A 157 -13.46 6.93 -13.31
N VAL A 158 -13.71 7.11 -12.02
CA VAL A 158 -13.76 8.43 -11.37
C VAL A 158 -12.42 9.15 -11.49
N LEU A 159 -11.31 8.47 -11.21
CA LEU A 159 -9.96 9.05 -11.28
C LEU A 159 -9.56 9.45 -12.69
N GLN A 160 -9.97 8.69 -13.72
CA GLN A 160 -9.71 9.03 -15.13
C GLN A 160 -10.42 10.32 -15.56
N ASN A 161 -11.57 10.63 -14.95
CA ASN A 161 -12.38 11.80 -15.27
C ASN A 161 -12.18 12.97 -14.27
N ALA A 162 -11.39 12.76 -13.22
CA ALA A 162 -11.14 13.78 -12.22
C ALA A 162 -10.10 14.80 -12.72
N ASN A 163 -10.37 16.08 -12.48
CA ASN A 163 -9.38 17.14 -12.60
C ASN A 163 -8.44 17.07 -11.38
N LEU A 164 -7.52 16.11 -11.39
CA LEU A 164 -6.54 15.97 -10.31
C LEU A 164 -5.65 17.21 -10.26
N ASN A 165 -5.43 17.74 -9.06
CA ASN A 165 -4.37 18.71 -8.86
C ASN A 165 -3.02 17.96 -8.98
N LEU A 166 -2.46 17.95 -10.18
CA LEU A 166 -1.23 17.23 -10.52
C LEU A 166 0.00 17.75 -9.77
N ASP A 167 -0.08 18.93 -9.13
CA ASP A 167 1.04 19.45 -8.33
C ASP A 167 1.41 18.54 -7.18
N GLN A 168 0.45 17.85 -6.59
CA GLN A 168 0.70 16.85 -5.53
C GLN A 168 1.26 15.53 -6.07
N LEU A 169 1.10 15.27 -7.37
CA LEU A 169 1.64 14.11 -8.04
C LEU A 169 2.97 14.37 -8.76
N LYS A 170 3.50 15.61 -8.69
CA LYS A 170 4.81 15.95 -9.29
C LYS A 170 5.92 14.95 -8.92
N PRO A 171 6.07 14.53 -7.65
CA PRO A 171 7.09 13.55 -7.30
C PRO A 171 6.95 12.21 -8.04
N LEU A 172 5.71 11.77 -8.32
CA LEU A 172 5.47 10.56 -9.12
C LEU A 172 5.71 10.78 -10.61
N GLN A 173 5.31 11.95 -11.13
CA GLN A 173 5.57 12.30 -12.53
C GLN A 173 7.07 12.34 -12.83
N ASP A 174 7.89 12.85 -11.90
CA ASP A 174 9.34 12.90 -12.05
C ASP A 174 9.98 11.50 -11.99
N LEU A 175 9.31 10.52 -11.39
CA LEU A 175 9.70 9.12 -11.47
C LEU A 175 9.49 8.51 -12.86
N LEU A 176 8.43 8.96 -13.56
CA LEU A 176 8.02 8.39 -14.85
C LEU A 176 8.72 9.08 -16.04
N LYS A 177 9.27 10.27 -15.81
CA LYS A 177 10.11 10.97 -16.81
C LYS A 177 11.49 10.32 -16.80
N LYS A 178 11.80 9.58 -17.85
CA LYS A 178 13.17 9.15 -18.18
C LYS A 178 13.96 10.28 -18.80
#